data_705f2841b07d150f587ac15b65a46c09
#
_entry.id   705f2841b07d150f587ac15b65a46c09
#
_cell.length_a   1.000
_cell.length_b   1.000
_cell.length_c   1.000
_cell.angle_alpha   90.00
_cell.angle_beta   90.00
_cell.angle_gamma   90.00
#
_symmetry.space_group_name_H-M   'P 1'
#
loop_
_entity.id
_entity.type
_entity.pdbx_description
1 polymer ?
#
loop_
_entity_poly.entity_id
_entity_poly.type
_entity_poly.pdbx_seq_one_letter_code
_entity_poly.pdbx_strand_id
1 'polypeptide(L)'
;MATTQLSQEQAARARKNFIILMQRLASVGNAPVALAVGCDEATISRMKPEKFQQFAEILAVLDLKVVPSEMRCFNERDIEMFIHGSKRWMEHIQGVDQLEAD
;
A
#
# COMPACT_ATOMS: atom_id res chain seq x y z
N MET A 1 -28.39 0.46 -8.76
CA MET A 1 -27.01 0.50 -8.30
C MET A 1 -26.87 -0.24 -6.98
N ALA A 2 -25.98 -1.20 -6.94
CA ALA A 2 -25.80 -1.98 -5.72
C ALA A 2 -25.23 -1.10 -4.61
N THR A 3 -25.82 -1.19 -3.43
CA THR A 3 -25.31 -0.51 -2.26
C THR A 3 -24.08 -1.26 -1.76
N THR A 4 -22.96 -0.57 -1.65
CA THR A 4 -21.77 -1.20 -1.11
C THR A 4 -21.95 -1.45 0.39
N GLN A 5 -21.64 -2.66 0.81
CA GLN A 5 -21.73 -3.05 2.21
C GLN A 5 -20.36 -3.14 2.86
N LEU A 6 -19.48 -2.26 2.44
CA LEU A 6 -18.13 -2.19 3.01
C LEU A 6 -18.20 -1.52 4.40
N SER A 7 -17.44 -2.06 5.34
CA SER A 7 -17.23 -1.38 6.61
C SER A 7 -16.46 -0.09 6.38
N GLN A 8 -16.43 0.79 7.37
CA GLN A 8 -15.65 2.03 7.28
C GLN A 8 -14.16 1.76 7.06
N GLU A 9 -13.65 0.74 7.72
CA GLU A 9 -12.26 0.30 7.58
C GLU A 9 -11.97 -0.20 6.16
N GLN A 10 -12.87 -1.05 5.64
CA GLN A 10 -12.74 -1.58 4.29
C GLN A 10 -12.85 -0.47 3.25
N ALA A 11 -13.78 0.45 3.44
CA ALA A 11 -13.94 1.59 2.53
C ALA A 11 -12.69 2.49 2.52
N ALA A 12 -12.10 2.74 3.68
CA ALA A 12 -10.88 3.54 3.78
C ALA A 12 -9.70 2.84 3.09
N ARG A 13 -9.58 1.53 3.30
CA ARG A 13 -8.53 0.73 2.66
C ARG A 13 -8.72 0.68 1.14
N ALA A 14 -9.95 0.55 0.68
CA ALA A 14 -10.28 0.55 -0.75
C ALA A 14 -9.86 1.88 -1.40
N ARG A 15 -10.12 3.00 -0.75
CA ARG A 15 -9.70 4.31 -1.26
C ARG A 15 -8.19 4.41 -1.38
N LYS A 16 -7.45 3.93 -0.38
CA LYS A 16 -5.99 3.92 -0.42
C LYS A 16 -5.47 3.02 -1.53
N ASN A 17 -6.04 1.84 -1.67
CA ASN A 17 -5.68 0.91 -2.75
C ASN A 17 -5.88 1.56 -4.12
N PHE A 18 -7.01 2.21 -4.31
CA PHE A 18 -7.34 2.88 -5.56
C PHE A 18 -6.35 4.02 -5.86
N ILE A 19 -6.05 4.84 -4.86
CA ILE A 19 -5.13 5.97 -5.03
C ILE A 19 -3.74 5.47 -5.44
N ILE A 20 -3.23 4.43 -4.80
CA ILE A 20 -1.92 3.88 -5.14
C ILE A 20 -1.90 3.31 -6.55
N LEU A 21 -2.96 2.59 -6.95
CA LEU A 21 -3.09 2.08 -8.31
C LEU A 21 -3.06 3.21 -9.33
N MET A 22 -3.82 4.28 -9.08
CA MET A 22 -3.90 5.42 -10.00
C MET A 22 -2.57 6.18 -10.06
N GLN A 23 -1.91 6.37 -8.94
CA GLN A 23 -0.61 7.05 -8.89
C GLN A 23 0.45 6.28 -9.66
N ARG A 24 0.52 4.98 -9.47
CA ARG A 24 1.48 4.14 -10.18
C ARG A 24 1.18 4.05 -11.67
N LEU A 25 -0.09 3.95 -12.02
CA LEU A 25 -0.49 3.93 -13.42
C LEU A 25 -0.13 5.24 -14.11
N ALA A 26 -0.32 6.37 -13.43
CA ALA A 26 0.08 7.68 -13.96
C ALA A 26 1.60 7.80 -14.11
N SER A 27 2.35 7.22 -13.19
CA SER A 27 3.81 7.26 -13.20
C SER A 27 4.39 6.42 -14.34
N VAL A 28 3.87 5.21 -14.56
CA VAL A 28 4.34 4.29 -15.59
C VAL A 28 3.76 4.65 -16.96
N GLY A 29 2.50 5.04 -16.98
CA GLY A 29 1.76 5.35 -18.20
C GLY A 29 0.90 4.20 -18.67
N ASN A 30 -0.21 4.54 -19.31
CA ASN A 30 -1.17 3.53 -19.78
C ASN A 30 -0.61 2.65 -20.88
N ALA A 31 0.16 3.24 -21.81
CA ALA A 31 0.66 2.52 -22.97
C ALA A 31 1.66 1.40 -22.58
N PRO A 32 2.67 1.66 -21.73
CA PRO A 32 3.57 0.59 -21.30
C PRO A 32 2.85 -0.52 -20.53
N VAL A 33 1.88 -0.16 -19.71
CA VAL A 33 1.10 -1.15 -18.95
C VAL A 33 0.27 -2.01 -19.90
N ALA A 34 -0.42 -1.38 -20.84
CA ALA A 34 -1.23 -2.09 -21.83
C ALA A 34 -0.38 -3.06 -22.65
N LEU A 35 0.79 -2.63 -23.08
CA LEU A 35 1.71 -3.47 -23.83
C LEU A 35 2.14 -4.69 -23.03
N ALA A 36 2.51 -4.48 -21.77
CA ALA A 36 2.97 -5.56 -20.89
C ALA A 36 1.87 -6.58 -20.61
N VAL A 37 0.63 -6.13 -20.47
CA VAL A 37 -0.51 -6.98 -20.13
C VAL A 37 -1.13 -7.61 -21.38
N GLY A 38 -0.83 -7.06 -22.56
CA GLY A 38 -1.34 -7.59 -23.82
C GLY A 38 -2.72 -7.05 -24.21
N CYS A 39 -2.98 -5.79 -23.89
CA CYS A 39 -4.24 -5.14 -24.28
C CYS A 39 -3.95 -3.75 -24.87
N ASP A 40 -5.01 -3.05 -25.26
CA ASP A 40 -4.92 -1.71 -25.80
C ASP A 40 -4.85 -0.66 -24.70
N GLU A 41 -4.18 0.45 -24.97
CA GLU A 41 -4.14 1.60 -24.08
C GLU A 41 -5.56 2.10 -23.74
N ALA A 42 -6.46 2.11 -24.71
CA ALA A 42 -7.84 2.50 -24.53
C ALA A 42 -8.55 1.60 -23.50
N THR A 43 -8.22 0.30 -23.49
CA THR A 43 -8.76 -0.65 -22.53
C THR A 43 -8.36 -0.27 -21.10
N ILE A 44 -7.09 0.04 -20.88
CA ILE A 44 -6.59 0.49 -19.58
C ILE A 44 -7.31 1.77 -19.15
N SER A 45 -7.43 2.73 -20.08
CA SER A 45 -8.08 4.00 -19.80
C SER A 45 -9.55 3.83 -19.40
N ARG A 46 -10.25 2.91 -20.04
CA ARG A 46 -11.65 2.62 -19.72
C ARG A 46 -11.84 1.87 -18.40
N MET A 47 -10.84 1.14 -17.95
CA MET A 47 -10.89 0.40 -16.69
C MET A 47 -10.81 1.30 -15.46
N LYS A 48 -10.19 2.48 -15.61
CA LYS A 48 -9.91 3.37 -14.48
C LYS A 48 -11.10 3.76 -13.63
N PRO A 49 -12.22 4.25 -14.21
CA PRO A 49 -13.29 4.80 -13.38
C PRO A 49 -14.11 3.76 -12.63
N GLU A 50 -14.10 2.52 -13.09
CA GLU A 50 -15.01 1.51 -12.54
C GLU A 50 -14.29 0.23 -12.15
N LYS A 51 -13.58 -0.38 -13.09
CA LYS A 51 -12.92 -1.67 -12.86
C LYS A 51 -11.84 -1.60 -11.78
N PHE A 52 -11.01 -0.59 -11.83
CA PHE A 52 -9.95 -0.43 -10.82
C PHE A 52 -10.52 -0.10 -9.46
N GLN A 53 -11.63 0.64 -9.41
CA GLN A 53 -12.33 0.89 -8.17
C GLN A 53 -12.87 -0.40 -7.58
N GLN A 54 -13.49 -1.25 -8.39
CA GLN A 54 -13.98 -2.54 -7.96
C GLN A 54 -12.85 -3.44 -7.45
N PHE A 55 -11.71 -3.47 -8.15
CA PHE A 55 -10.57 -4.25 -7.69
C PHE A 55 -10.05 -3.75 -6.35
N ALA A 56 -9.98 -2.44 -6.17
CA ALA A 56 -9.55 -1.87 -4.91
C ALA A 56 -10.46 -2.28 -3.76
N GLU A 57 -11.76 -2.32 -4.01
CA GLU A 57 -12.76 -2.76 -3.03
C GLU A 57 -12.63 -4.26 -2.73
N ILE A 58 -12.46 -5.07 -3.78
CA ILE A 58 -12.28 -6.51 -3.62
C ILE A 58 -11.05 -6.81 -2.77
N LEU A 59 -9.95 -6.14 -3.05
CA LEU A 59 -8.72 -6.33 -2.28
C LEU A 59 -8.93 -5.94 -0.81
N ALA A 60 -9.67 -4.87 -0.56
CA ALA A 60 -9.97 -4.44 0.81
C ALA A 60 -10.81 -5.46 1.57
N VAL A 61 -11.80 -6.04 0.90
CA VAL A 61 -12.66 -7.08 1.49
C VAL A 61 -11.84 -8.35 1.78
N LEU A 62 -10.87 -8.66 0.93
CA LEU A 62 -9.98 -9.80 1.13
C LEU A 62 -8.88 -9.52 2.17
N ASP A 63 -8.96 -8.36 2.83
CA ASP A 63 -7.98 -7.93 3.82
C ASP A 63 -6.58 -7.74 3.23
N LEU A 64 -6.54 -7.27 1.99
CA LEU A 64 -5.31 -6.99 1.28
C LEU A 64 -5.14 -5.50 1.07
N LYS A 65 -3.90 -5.04 1.04
CA LYS A 65 -3.59 -3.67 0.69
C LYS A 65 -2.57 -3.64 -0.44
N VAL A 66 -2.68 -2.60 -1.27
CA VAL A 66 -1.74 -2.37 -2.36
C VAL A 66 -0.59 -1.53 -1.83
N VAL A 67 0.62 -2.00 -2.06
CA VAL A 67 1.83 -1.24 -1.72
C VAL A 67 2.82 -1.37 -2.88
N PRO A 68 3.67 -0.36 -3.12
CA PRO A 68 4.73 -0.50 -4.10
C PRO A 68 5.65 -1.67 -3.75
N SER A 69 6.14 -2.38 -4.77
CA SER A 69 6.93 -3.59 -4.56
C SER A 69 8.24 -3.34 -3.82
N GLU A 70 8.78 -2.14 -3.90
CA GLU A 70 10.01 -1.75 -3.20
C GLU A 70 9.81 -1.50 -1.70
N MET A 71 8.55 -1.43 -1.25
CA MET A 71 8.24 -1.22 0.17
C MET A 71 8.24 -2.55 0.90
N ARG A 72 8.79 -2.54 2.12
CA ARG A 72 8.73 -3.71 2.98
C ARG A 72 7.44 -3.67 3.80
N CYS A 73 6.75 -4.80 3.83
CA CYS A 73 5.57 -4.95 4.65
C CYS A 73 5.95 -5.67 5.93
N PHE A 74 5.62 -5.06 7.07
CA PHE A 74 5.86 -5.66 8.36
C PHE A 74 4.52 -5.90 9.03
N ASN A 75 4.43 -7.01 9.75
CA ASN A 75 3.28 -7.27 10.58
C ASN A 75 3.31 -6.27 11.75
N GLU A 76 2.13 -5.81 12.15
CA GLU A 76 1.97 -4.80 13.19
C GLU A 76 2.68 -5.20 14.49
N ARG A 77 2.57 -6.46 14.85
CA ARG A 77 3.20 -6.99 16.06
C ARG A 77 4.73 -6.91 15.99
N ASP A 78 5.30 -7.19 14.82
CA ASP A 78 6.74 -7.11 14.63
C ASP A 78 7.24 -5.68 14.75
N ILE A 79 6.46 -4.72 14.22
CA ILE A 79 6.78 -3.30 14.33
C ILE A 79 6.74 -2.87 15.79
N GLU A 80 5.74 -3.29 16.53
CA GLU A 80 5.62 -2.98 17.96
C GLU A 80 6.79 -3.52 18.75
N MET A 81 7.19 -4.74 18.48
CA MET A 81 8.36 -5.35 19.12
C MET A 81 9.64 -4.59 18.81
N PHE A 82 9.81 -4.18 17.55
CA PHE A 82 10.97 -3.41 17.13
C PHE A 82 11.02 -2.05 17.84
N ILE A 83 9.91 -1.34 17.89
CA ILE A 83 9.82 -0.03 18.54
C ILE A 83 10.11 -0.18 20.04
N HIS A 84 9.52 -1.19 20.67
CA HIS A 84 9.71 -1.44 22.10
C HIS A 84 11.18 -1.77 22.41
N GLY A 85 11.79 -2.64 21.61
CA GLY A 85 13.20 -3.00 21.76
C GLY A 85 14.13 -1.83 21.56
N SER A 86 13.89 -1.01 20.55
CA SER A 86 14.66 0.20 20.28
C SER A 86 14.56 1.20 21.43
N LYS A 87 13.36 1.35 21.97
CA LYS A 87 13.11 2.26 23.08
C LYS A 87 13.90 1.83 24.33
N ARG A 88 13.86 0.55 24.66
CA ARG A 88 14.61 0.00 25.80
C ARG A 88 16.12 0.17 25.60
N TRP A 89 16.60 -0.07 24.41
CA TRP A 89 18.00 0.09 24.08
C TRP A 89 18.44 1.54 24.23
N MET A 90 17.62 2.48 23.80
CA MET A 90 17.89 3.91 23.94
C MET A 90 17.91 4.37 25.39
N GLU A 91 17.12 3.75 26.25
CA GLU A 91 17.11 4.05 27.68
C GLU A 91 18.42 3.70 28.37
N HIS A 92 19.16 2.72 27.84
CA HIS A 92 20.46 2.33 28.36
C HIS A 92 21.61 3.21 27.85
N ILE A 93 21.39 3.98 26.80
CA ILE A 93 22.38 4.87 26.25
C ILE A 93 22.31 6.20 27.00
N GLN A 94 23.39 6.58 27.65
CA GLN A 94 23.46 7.81 28.42
C GLN A 94 24.09 8.99 27.66
N GLY A 95 24.19 8.86 26.37
CA GLY A 95 24.71 9.92 25.52
C GLY A 95 25.42 9.42 24.29
N VAL A 96 25.84 10.35 23.47
CA VAL A 96 26.55 10.08 22.22
C VAL A 96 27.86 9.32 22.45
N ASP A 97 28.50 9.57 23.58
CA ASP A 97 29.78 8.94 23.95
C ASP A 97 29.68 7.41 23.99
N GLN A 98 28.54 6.87 24.41
CA GLN A 98 28.32 5.43 24.42
C GLN A 98 28.20 4.84 23.02
N LEU A 99 27.76 5.63 22.06
CA LEU A 99 27.65 5.22 20.68
C LEU A 99 29.01 5.22 19.99
N GLU A 100 29.92 6.04 20.46
CA GLU A 100 31.27 6.18 19.90
C GLU A 100 32.29 5.28 20.57
N ALA A 101 31.95 4.70 21.68
CA ALA A 101 32.88 3.94 22.53
C ALA A 101 33.05 2.48 22.10
N ASP A 102 32.89 2.17 20.88
CA ASP A 102 33.06 0.80 20.39
C ASP A 102 34.52 0.41 20.18
#